data_8cd71763c5f73dd6ae3c8f426c881782
#
_entry.id   8cd71763c5f73dd6ae3c8f426c881782
#
_cell.length_a   1.000
_cell.length_b   1.000
_cell.length_c   1.000
_cell.angle_alpha   90.00
_cell.angle_beta   90.00
_cell.angle_gamma   90.00
#
_symmetry.space_group_name_H-M   'P 1'
#
loop_
_entity.id
_entity.type
_entity.pdbx_description
1 polymer ?
#
loop_
_entity_poly.entity_id
_entity_poly.type
_entity_poly.pdbx_seq_one_letter_code
_entity_poly.pdbx_strand_id
1 'polypeptide(L)'
;MKKLIFLFLITTSISLNAGHHKVNDFSSEEIVRMAYSTFASGDIDAWSKLHSDDLKFSIYGKLPHSGIHIGTEAAIKNVFEVIPKFWPNFKLEIQNIDTVKTQTGSTVYVLHKMTADNLDTSALHMFTIKNGKINSFSAFDDYDSMRKAMIK
;
A
#
# COMPACT_ATOMS: atom_id res chain seq x y z
N MET A 1 -10.34 -71.73 -16.18
CA MET A 1 -11.24 -70.55 -16.04
C MET A 1 -10.48 -69.46 -15.30
N LYS A 2 -9.93 -68.49 -16.05
CA LYS A 2 -9.16 -67.35 -15.45
C LYS A 2 -10.12 -66.19 -15.25
N LYS A 3 -10.35 -65.75 -13.99
CA LYS A 3 -11.11 -64.55 -13.66
C LYS A 3 -10.24 -63.34 -13.85
N LEU A 4 -10.64 -62.45 -14.80
CA LEU A 4 -10.03 -61.17 -15.07
C LEU A 4 -10.63 -60.15 -14.11
N ILE A 5 -9.82 -59.61 -13.19
CA ILE A 5 -10.23 -58.54 -12.25
C ILE A 5 -9.89 -57.21 -12.96
N PHE A 6 -10.93 -56.44 -13.31
CA PHE A 6 -10.79 -55.10 -13.84
C PHE A 6 -10.63 -54.14 -12.64
N LEU A 7 -9.41 -53.60 -12.51
CA LEU A 7 -9.13 -52.55 -11.53
C LEU A 7 -9.50 -51.18 -12.13
N PHE A 8 -10.58 -50.58 -11.66
CA PHE A 8 -11.01 -49.23 -12.07
C PHE A 8 -10.17 -48.19 -11.32
N LEU A 9 -9.19 -47.57 -11.99
CA LEU A 9 -8.47 -46.43 -11.47
C LEU A 9 -9.39 -45.18 -11.64
N ILE A 10 -9.95 -44.71 -10.52
CA ILE A 10 -10.62 -43.42 -10.47
C ILE A 10 -9.55 -42.35 -10.29
N THR A 11 -9.16 -41.67 -11.36
CA THR A 11 -8.32 -40.48 -11.30
C THR A 11 -9.22 -39.29 -10.94
N THR A 12 -9.23 -38.91 -9.67
CA THR A 12 -9.82 -37.63 -9.24
C THR A 12 -8.90 -36.50 -9.65
N SER A 13 -9.25 -35.81 -10.72
CA SER A 13 -8.60 -34.56 -11.13
C SER A 13 -8.98 -33.48 -10.11
N ILE A 14 -8.05 -33.15 -9.20
CA ILE A 14 -8.19 -31.97 -8.34
C ILE A 14 -7.88 -30.76 -9.23
N SER A 15 -8.94 -30.10 -9.70
CA SER A 15 -8.81 -28.77 -10.32
C SER A 15 -8.42 -27.78 -9.25
N LEU A 16 -7.14 -27.42 -9.17
CA LEU A 16 -6.67 -26.27 -8.44
C LEU A 16 -7.23 -25.01 -9.16
N ASN A 17 -8.38 -24.54 -8.68
CA ASN A 17 -8.88 -23.22 -9.02
C ASN A 17 -7.94 -22.20 -8.38
N ALA A 18 -6.90 -21.78 -9.10
CA ALA A 18 -6.13 -20.59 -8.78
C ALA A 18 -7.08 -19.39 -9.02
N GLY A 19 -7.85 -19.06 -7.98
CA GLY A 19 -8.72 -17.90 -7.99
C GLY A 19 -7.88 -16.66 -8.27
N HIS A 20 -8.03 -16.09 -9.44
CA HIS A 20 -7.61 -14.71 -9.71
C HIS A 20 -8.52 -13.82 -8.87
N HIS A 21 -8.12 -13.53 -7.63
CA HIS A 21 -8.76 -12.49 -6.84
C HIS A 21 -8.56 -11.17 -7.58
N LYS A 22 -9.64 -10.68 -8.18
CA LYS A 22 -9.65 -9.33 -8.76
C LYS A 22 -9.52 -8.34 -7.60
N VAL A 23 -8.78 -7.23 -7.79
CA VAL A 23 -8.61 -6.15 -6.80
C VAL A 23 -9.97 -5.66 -6.25
N ASN A 24 -11.06 -5.89 -6.96
CA ASN A 24 -12.44 -5.55 -6.56
C ASN A 24 -13.00 -6.39 -5.41
N ASP A 25 -12.35 -7.48 -5.01
CA ASP A 25 -12.82 -8.37 -3.93
C ASP A 25 -12.28 -7.96 -2.54
N PHE A 26 -11.33 -7.03 -2.48
CA PHE A 26 -10.74 -6.56 -1.24
C PHE A 26 -11.50 -5.38 -0.63
N SER A 27 -11.62 -5.37 0.69
CA SER A 27 -12.09 -4.20 1.43
C SER A 27 -11.12 -3.02 1.28
N SER A 28 -11.60 -1.80 1.54
CA SER A 28 -10.75 -0.61 1.47
C SER A 28 -9.60 -0.64 2.47
N GLU A 29 -9.81 -1.25 3.64
CA GLU A 29 -8.76 -1.45 4.63
C GLU A 29 -7.70 -2.42 4.12
N GLU A 30 -8.09 -3.55 3.53
CA GLU A 30 -7.15 -4.53 2.96
C GLU A 30 -6.31 -3.91 1.84
N ILE A 31 -6.90 -3.10 0.97
CA ILE A 31 -6.18 -2.38 -0.09
C ILE A 31 -5.12 -1.45 0.51
N VAL A 32 -5.45 -0.72 1.58
CA VAL A 32 -4.50 0.17 2.25
C VAL A 32 -3.40 -0.63 2.95
N ARG A 33 -3.72 -1.72 3.63
CA ARG A 33 -2.71 -2.61 4.25
C ARG A 33 -1.76 -3.19 3.20
N MET A 34 -2.28 -3.58 2.03
CA MET A 34 -1.45 -4.03 0.90
C MET A 34 -0.54 -2.91 0.39
N ALA A 35 -1.00 -1.65 0.33
CA ALA A 35 -0.17 -0.52 -0.08
C ALA A 35 1.01 -0.29 0.89
N TYR A 36 0.80 -0.40 2.20
CA TYR A 36 1.88 -0.35 3.19
C TYR A 36 2.85 -1.54 3.07
N SER A 37 2.33 -2.75 2.88
CA SER A 37 3.14 -3.96 2.75
C SER A 37 4.01 -3.94 1.49
N THR A 38 3.45 -3.54 0.35
CA THR A 38 4.19 -3.44 -0.92
C THR A 38 5.21 -2.30 -0.90
N PHE A 39 4.90 -1.17 -0.25
CA PHE A 39 5.89 -0.12 0.01
C PHE A 39 7.05 -0.65 0.86
N ALA A 40 6.76 -1.32 1.97
CA ALA A 40 7.78 -1.85 2.88
C ALA A 40 8.68 -2.92 2.24
N SER A 41 8.13 -3.73 1.35
CA SER A 41 8.89 -4.76 0.60
C SER A 41 9.61 -4.21 -0.63
N GLY A 42 9.33 -2.96 -1.05
CA GLY A 42 9.85 -2.38 -2.29
C GLY A 42 9.23 -2.98 -3.56
N ASP A 43 8.08 -3.65 -3.46
CA ASP A 43 7.34 -4.18 -4.61
C ASP A 43 6.54 -3.06 -5.29
N ILE A 44 7.25 -2.29 -6.11
CA ILE A 44 6.72 -1.10 -6.79
C ILE A 44 5.64 -1.46 -7.81
N ASP A 45 5.76 -2.59 -8.47
CA ASP A 45 4.76 -3.05 -9.46
C ASP A 45 3.44 -3.42 -8.79
N ALA A 46 3.49 -4.16 -7.69
CA ALA A 46 2.31 -4.49 -6.90
C ALA A 46 1.71 -3.23 -6.26
N TRP A 47 2.54 -2.33 -5.72
CA TRP A 47 2.09 -1.06 -5.19
C TRP A 47 1.35 -0.23 -6.25
N SER A 48 1.91 -0.07 -7.44
CA SER A 48 1.31 0.70 -8.53
C SER A 48 -0.05 0.15 -8.95
N LYS A 49 -0.24 -1.16 -8.96
CA LYS A 49 -1.51 -1.83 -9.31
C LYS A 49 -2.65 -1.56 -8.33
N LEU A 50 -2.36 -1.17 -7.10
CA LEU A 50 -3.37 -0.79 -6.09
C LEU A 50 -3.93 0.63 -6.31
N HIS A 51 -3.29 1.43 -7.13
CA HIS A 51 -3.61 2.84 -7.35
C HIS A 51 -4.28 3.07 -8.70
N SER A 52 -5.05 4.17 -8.82
CA SER A 52 -5.60 4.61 -10.10
C SER A 52 -4.52 5.36 -10.91
N ASP A 53 -4.71 5.42 -12.22
CA ASP A 53 -3.76 6.09 -13.13
C ASP A 53 -3.69 7.61 -12.85
N ASP A 54 -4.79 8.20 -12.36
CA ASP A 54 -4.93 9.60 -11.96
C ASP A 54 -4.66 9.83 -10.47
N LEU A 55 -3.93 8.94 -9.80
CA LEU A 55 -3.57 9.05 -8.40
C LEU A 55 -3.11 10.47 -8.05
N LYS A 56 -3.72 11.08 -7.03
CA LYS A 56 -3.23 12.32 -6.42
C LYS A 56 -2.51 11.99 -5.11
N PHE A 57 -1.19 12.05 -5.11
CA PHE A 57 -0.33 11.76 -3.96
C PHE A 57 0.19 13.06 -3.36
N SER A 58 -0.33 13.43 -2.18
CA SER A 58 -0.07 14.73 -1.54
C SER A 58 0.71 14.56 -0.25
N ILE A 59 1.86 15.20 -0.14
CA ILE A 59 2.66 15.30 1.08
C ILE A 59 2.79 16.77 1.46
N TYR A 60 2.20 17.13 2.58
CA TYR A 60 2.19 18.51 3.05
C TYR A 60 3.49 18.86 3.76
N GLY A 61 3.94 20.10 3.58
CA GLY A 61 5.16 20.61 4.21
C GLY A 61 6.19 21.15 3.22
N LYS A 62 7.45 21.19 3.65
CA LYS A 62 8.59 21.71 2.87
C LYS A 62 9.80 20.77 2.97
N LEU A 63 9.57 19.47 3.07
CA LEU A 63 10.61 18.45 3.02
C LEU A 63 10.97 18.12 1.55
N PRO A 64 12.10 17.47 1.28
CA PRO A 64 12.54 17.17 -0.10
C PRO A 64 11.54 16.41 -0.95
N HIS A 65 10.65 15.62 -0.33
CA HIS A 65 9.60 14.82 -0.98
C HIS A 65 8.21 15.45 -0.89
N SER A 66 8.08 16.65 -0.29
CA SER A 66 6.79 17.35 -0.18
C SER A 66 6.29 17.84 -1.54
N GLY A 67 4.97 17.86 -1.70
CA GLY A 67 4.32 18.33 -2.91
C GLY A 67 3.07 17.50 -3.25
N ILE A 68 2.51 17.83 -4.41
CA ILE A 68 1.41 17.07 -5.03
C ILE A 68 2.01 16.35 -6.24
N HIS A 69 1.97 15.03 -6.22
CA HIS A 69 2.49 14.17 -7.27
C HIS A 69 1.32 13.47 -7.96
N ILE A 70 1.21 13.59 -9.28
CA ILE A 70 0.10 12.99 -10.04
C ILE A 70 0.59 11.71 -10.72
N GLY A 71 -0.12 10.62 -10.48
CA GLY A 71 0.21 9.28 -10.96
C GLY A 71 1.24 8.56 -10.09
N THR A 72 1.30 7.25 -10.25
CA THR A 72 2.19 6.37 -9.47
C THR A 72 3.66 6.64 -9.77
N GLU A 73 4.02 6.89 -11.02
CA GLU A 73 5.39 7.17 -11.44
C GLU A 73 5.97 8.41 -10.74
N ALA A 74 5.18 9.49 -10.66
CA ALA A 74 5.60 10.71 -9.97
C ALA A 74 5.75 10.50 -8.46
N ALA A 75 4.88 9.72 -7.83
CA ALA A 75 4.98 9.37 -6.41
C ALA A 75 6.24 8.53 -6.13
N ILE A 76 6.53 7.54 -6.98
CA ILE A 76 7.74 6.71 -6.84
C ILE A 76 9.00 7.58 -6.93
N LYS A 77 9.14 8.33 -8.01
CA LYS A 77 10.32 9.14 -8.29
C LYS A 77 10.58 10.24 -7.25
N ASN A 78 9.53 10.96 -6.85
CA ASN A 78 9.66 12.16 -6.02
C ASN A 78 9.49 11.89 -4.53
N VAL A 79 9.00 10.70 -4.14
CA VAL A 79 8.78 10.34 -2.75
C VAL A 79 9.58 9.09 -2.37
N PHE A 80 9.31 7.94 -2.99
CA PHE A 80 9.91 6.66 -2.56
C PHE A 80 11.42 6.62 -2.77
N GLU A 81 11.92 7.16 -3.89
CA GLU A 81 13.36 7.27 -4.15
C GLU A 81 14.05 8.37 -3.35
N VAL A 82 13.28 9.31 -2.80
CA VAL A 82 13.81 10.46 -2.02
C VAL A 82 13.92 10.12 -0.53
N ILE A 83 12.91 9.45 0.05
CA ILE A 83 12.88 9.13 1.49
C ILE A 83 14.17 8.47 1.99
N PRO A 84 14.69 7.39 1.40
CA PRO A 84 15.86 6.69 1.93
C PRO A 84 17.16 7.52 1.84
N LYS A 85 17.21 8.57 1.02
CA LYS A 85 18.35 9.46 0.90
C LYS A 85 18.51 10.39 2.11
N PHE A 86 17.38 10.73 2.76
CA PHE A 86 17.35 11.67 3.88
C PHE A 86 16.98 11.02 5.21
N TRP A 87 16.31 9.86 5.19
CA TRP A 87 15.91 9.11 6.39
C TRP A 87 16.28 7.63 6.20
N PRO A 88 17.55 7.24 6.44
CA PRO A 88 17.98 5.85 6.36
C PRO A 88 17.17 4.96 7.30
N ASN A 89 16.92 3.71 6.89
CA ASN A 89 16.14 2.72 7.63
C ASN A 89 14.68 3.15 7.92
N PHE A 90 14.10 3.99 7.06
CA PHE A 90 12.74 4.47 7.19
C PHE A 90 11.72 3.33 7.21
N LYS A 91 10.81 3.37 8.20
CA LYS A 91 9.75 2.38 8.37
C LYS A 91 8.45 3.04 8.78
N LEU A 92 7.33 2.44 8.35
CA LEU A 92 5.98 2.79 8.74
C LEU A 92 5.34 1.58 9.43
N GLU A 93 4.73 1.78 10.59
CA GLU A 93 4.00 0.76 11.33
C GLU A 93 2.58 1.25 11.63
N ILE A 94 1.57 0.55 11.11
CA ILE A 94 0.17 0.89 11.34
C ILE A 94 -0.17 0.67 12.81
N GLN A 95 -0.60 1.73 13.51
CA GLN A 95 -1.07 1.69 14.90
C GLN A 95 -2.59 1.58 14.96
N ASN A 96 -3.29 2.34 14.13
CA ASN A 96 -4.74 2.27 13.99
C ASN A 96 -5.16 2.53 12.54
N ILE A 97 -6.27 1.94 12.11
CA ILE A 97 -6.84 2.13 10.78
C ILE A 97 -8.36 2.18 10.90
N ASP A 98 -8.94 3.25 10.37
CA ASP A 98 -10.38 3.48 10.38
C ASP A 98 -10.88 3.77 8.97
N THR A 99 -12.04 3.19 8.63
CA THR A 99 -12.67 3.35 7.31
C THR A 99 -14.03 4.03 7.44
N VAL A 100 -14.20 5.12 6.71
CA VAL A 100 -15.46 5.85 6.58
C VAL A 100 -16.01 5.65 5.17
N LYS A 101 -17.20 5.07 5.05
CA LYS A 101 -17.90 4.92 3.76
C LYS A 101 -18.40 6.28 3.28
N THR A 102 -18.25 6.53 1.98
CA THR A 102 -18.75 7.71 1.28
C THR A 102 -19.74 7.30 0.19
N GLN A 103 -20.40 8.26 -0.48
CA GLN A 103 -21.34 7.96 -1.57
C GLN A 103 -20.67 7.26 -2.77
N THR A 104 -19.37 7.49 -3.01
CA THR A 104 -18.65 7.00 -4.20
C THR A 104 -17.48 6.09 -3.88
N GLY A 105 -17.37 5.59 -2.64
CA GLY A 105 -16.27 4.75 -2.21
C GLY A 105 -16.06 4.80 -0.71
N SER A 106 -14.83 5.05 -0.28
CA SER A 106 -14.49 5.20 1.14
C SER A 106 -13.27 6.08 1.33
N THR A 107 -13.15 6.62 2.55
CA THR A 107 -11.94 7.24 3.05
C THR A 107 -11.38 6.38 4.17
N VAL A 108 -10.09 6.07 4.11
CA VAL A 108 -9.36 5.29 5.12
C VAL A 108 -8.35 6.20 5.79
N TYR A 109 -8.39 6.26 7.12
CA TYR A 109 -7.47 7.00 7.95
C TYR A 109 -6.52 6.03 8.64
N VAL A 110 -5.23 6.30 8.62
CA VAL A 110 -4.22 5.45 9.22
C VAL A 110 -3.36 6.27 10.16
N LEU A 111 -3.52 6.05 11.45
CA LEU A 111 -2.52 6.47 12.42
C LEU A 111 -1.36 5.47 12.35
N HIS A 112 -0.15 5.95 12.12
CA HIS A 112 1.03 5.10 12.03
C HIS A 112 2.20 5.69 12.81
N LYS A 113 3.07 4.78 13.26
CA LYS A 113 4.39 5.13 13.75
C LYS A 113 5.35 5.24 12.56
N MET A 114 6.20 6.23 12.60
CA MET A 114 7.20 6.50 11.59
C MET A 114 8.58 6.54 12.26
N THR A 115 9.47 5.66 11.81
CA THR A 115 10.82 5.53 12.37
C THR A 115 11.88 5.56 11.28
N ALA A 116 13.07 6.07 11.63
CA ALA A 116 14.32 5.97 10.87
C ALA A 116 15.47 6.06 11.87
N ASP A 117 16.73 6.09 11.41
CA ASP A 117 17.89 6.12 12.32
C ASP A 117 17.79 7.19 13.42
N ASN A 118 17.29 8.38 13.09
CA ASN A 118 17.15 9.51 14.03
C ASN A 118 15.69 10.00 14.14
N LEU A 119 14.72 9.21 13.67
CA LEU A 119 13.32 9.55 13.66
C LEU A 119 12.51 8.55 14.48
N ASP A 120 11.68 9.06 15.40
CA ASP A 120 10.67 8.30 16.11
C ASP A 120 9.48 9.24 16.35
N THR A 121 8.42 9.12 15.56
CA THR A 121 7.23 9.97 15.66
C THR A 121 6.00 9.23 15.14
N SER A 122 4.83 9.87 15.25
CA SER A 122 3.57 9.37 14.66
C SER A 122 3.02 10.39 13.68
N ALA A 123 2.28 9.91 12.70
CA ALA A 123 1.65 10.73 11.68
C ALA A 123 0.32 10.12 11.23
N LEU A 124 -0.46 10.89 10.48
CA LEU A 124 -1.73 10.47 9.93
C LEU A 124 -1.67 10.44 8.41
N HIS A 125 -2.03 9.30 7.82
CA HIS A 125 -2.29 9.19 6.40
C HIS A 125 -3.78 9.08 6.12
N MET A 126 -4.23 9.68 5.02
CA MET A 126 -5.60 9.59 4.53
C MET A 126 -5.60 9.08 3.10
N PHE A 127 -6.40 8.05 2.85
CA PHE A 127 -6.58 7.45 1.53
C PHE A 127 -8.02 7.59 1.08
N THR A 128 -8.24 7.90 -0.20
CA THR A 128 -9.57 7.78 -0.82
C THR A 128 -9.57 6.59 -1.75
N ILE A 129 -10.53 5.68 -1.54
CA ILE A 129 -10.69 4.46 -2.34
C ILE A 129 -11.95 4.60 -3.20
N LYS A 130 -11.82 4.39 -4.51
CA LYS A 130 -12.92 4.34 -5.47
C LYS A 130 -12.70 3.18 -6.42
N ASN A 131 -13.76 2.43 -6.74
CA ASN A 131 -13.71 1.31 -7.68
C ASN A 131 -12.59 0.29 -7.37
N GLY A 132 -12.35 0.00 -6.08
CA GLY A 132 -11.32 -0.92 -5.64
C GLY A 132 -9.88 -0.44 -5.82
N LYS A 133 -9.66 0.87 -6.02
CA LYS A 133 -8.33 1.48 -6.19
C LYS A 133 -8.15 2.70 -5.30
N ILE A 134 -6.91 2.98 -4.91
CA ILE A 134 -6.51 4.22 -4.23
C ILE A 134 -6.44 5.34 -5.26
N ASN A 135 -7.35 6.32 -5.15
CA ASN A 135 -7.39 7.49 -6.05
C ASN A 135 -6.65 8.69 -5.44
N SER A 136 -6.60 8.81 -4.12
CA SER A 136 -5.82 9.84 -3.49
C SER A 136 -5.16 9.36 -2.20
N PHE A 137 -4.03 9.95 -1.92
CA PHE A 137 -3.27 9.84 -0.69
C PHE A 137 -2.91 11.23 -0.18
N SER A 138 -3.00 11.42 1.13
CA SER A 138 -2.56 12.64 1.82
C SER A 138 -1.81 12.27 3.08
N ALA A 139 -0.58 12.75 3.22
CA ALA A 139 0.24 12.59 4.40
C ALA A 139 0.22 13.86 5.24
N PHE A 140 -0.11 13.69 6.53
CA PHE A 140 -0.06 14.73 7.56
C PHE A 140 1.04 14.34 8.55
N ASP A 141 2.27 14.52 8.10
CA ASP A 141 3.47 14.10 8.83
C ASP A 141 3.87 15.12 9.89
N ASP A 142 4.57 14.64 10.91
CA ASP A 142 5.26 15.53 11.86
C ASP A 142 6.48 16.15 11.17
N TYR A 143 6.21 17.26 10.50
CA TYR A 143 7.19 18.00 9.71
C TYR A 143 8.44 18.37 10.51
N ASP A 144 8.27 18.82 11.76
CA ASP A 144 9.38 19.29 12.60
C ASP A 144 10.31 18.13 13.02
N SER A 145 9.76 17.00 13.42
CA SER A 145 10.52 15.81 13.77
C SER A 145 11.26 15.26 12.55
N MET A 146 10.57 15.14 11.40
CA MET A 146 11.21 14.71 10.16
C MET A 146 12.34 15.64 9.72
N ARG A 147 12.13 16.96 9.79
CA ARG A 147 13.15 17.96 9.43
C ARG A 147 14.37 17.88 10.32
N LYS A 148 14.21 17.65 11.64
CA LYS A 148 15.31 17.52 12.60
C LYS A 148 16.09 16.22 12.39
N ALA A 149 15.40 15.13 12.02
CA ALA A 149 15.98 13.82 11.80
C ALA A 149 16.66 13.65 10.44
N MET A 150 16.44 14.60 9.52
CA MET A 150 16.96 14.53 8.15
C MET A 150 18.50 14.59 8.14
N ILE A 151 19.13 13.60 7.51
CA ILE A 151 20.59 13.66 7.27
C ILE A 151 20.89 14.68 6.16
N LYS A 152 22.09 15.27 6.23
CA LYS A 152 22.55 16.31 5.29
C LYS A 152 23.31 15.68 4.13
#